data_1a42950211b51d8591cdb183cf016467
#
_entry.id   1a42950211b51d8591cdb183cf016467
#
_cell.length_a   1.000
_cell.length_b   1.000
_cell.length_c   1.000
_cell.angle_alpha   90.00
_cell.angle_beta   90.00
_cell.angle_gamma   90.00
#
_symmetry.space_group_name_H-M   'P 1'
#
loop_
_entity.id
_entity.type
_entity.pdbx_description
1 polymer ?
#
loop_
_entity_poly.entity_id
_entity_poly.type
_entity_poly.pdbx_seq_one_letter_code
_entity_poly.pdbx_strand_id
1 'polypeptide(L)'
;MRCLIVSLESFQRGEVPEEVKKYILSQHGNIFQILDESSKIKTNEPCKESKKSKRTQGVKKLNKIGERCIMTGTFMSKSPVNAFDQMDYLKDGFFPEGIYAFAEHYVIRRNLPAQRGARVTISEDDYMKIRRRLINASKQAGGLMGAMNSVCSFYGISRDDCTHIMENEKYTPYKNIDELWERIGDTCFKVEREETPDIPSKIYQTYDVQLTEEQKKLYLQLQEMHCTNNITVNNGLILYLRFQDICNGYEPVETEELNENGQHKVELIPLKVNPKLDIMEEIVESIGDKQIVIWCSRTRLLYDAKARLDAKGYKCGVYDGKNKNREKDYEAFGKGKIQVIFVNQASGGYGLDDFQKADYAMFLCSSYSVEERIQAEGRTRRGEIKEHKYYIDLTCTGTCEDRVVSALKRGQELVSTGTTDVELYKYYGE
;
A
#
# COMPACT_ATOMS: atom_id res chain seq x y z
N MET A 1 13.75 6.51 -34.85
CA MET A 1 13.76 6.33 -33.38
C MET A 1 13.69 4.84 -33.09
N ARG A 2 14.53 4.30 -32.18
CA ARG A 2 14.46 2.92 -31.70
C ARG A 2 13.98 2.96 -30.25
N CYS A 3 13.09 2.06 -29.86
CA CYS A 3 12.55 1.95 -28.51
C CYS A 3 12.93 0.58 -27.93
N LEU A 4 13.50 0.59 -26.71
CA LEU A 4 13.73 -0.61 -25.90
C LEU A 4 12.80 -0.55 -24.70
N ILE A 5 11.95 -1.56 -24.53
CA ILE A 5 11.06 -1.70 -23.38
C ILE A 5 11.59 -2.82 -22.49
N VAL A 6 11.81 -2.52 -21.21
CA VAL A 6 12.31 -3.47 -20.22
C VAL A 6 11.43 -3.42 -18.97
N SER A 7 10.99 -4.59 -18.49
CA SER A 7 10.23 -4.67 -17.22
C SER A 7 11.11 -4.28 -16.03
N LEU A 8 10.57 -3.47 -15.13
CA LEU A 8 11.26 -3.09 -13.89
C LEU A 8 11.59 -4.30 -13.00
N GLU A 9 10.77 -5.34 -13.02
CA GLU A 9 11.02 -6.58 -12.29
C GLU A 9 12.29 -7.29 -12.77
N SER A 10 12.62 -7.16 -14.05
CA SER A 10 13.83 -7.75 -14.64
C SER A 10 15.11 -7.19 -14.04
N PHE A 11 15.10 -5.94 -13.56
CA PHE A 11 16.25 -5.31 -12.91
C PHE A 11 16.62 -5.91 -11.54
N GLN A 12 15.81 -6.82 -11.00
CA GLN A 12 16.18 -7.62 -9.82
C GLN A 12 17.15 -8.76 -10.16
N ARG A 13 17.23 -9.15 -11.43
CA ARG A 13 18.15 -10.20 -11.93
C ARG A 13 19.52 -9.57 -12.16
N GLY A 14 20.57 -10.17 -11.61
CA GLY A 14 21.91 -9.56 -11.54
C GLY A 14 22.54 -9.16 -12.86
N GLU A 15 22.25 -9.87 -13.96
CA GLU A 15 22.84 -9.65 -15.30
C GLU A 15 22.10 -8.62 -16.13
N VAL A 16 20.77 -8.56 -16.02
CA VAL A 16 19.91 -7.69 -16.86
C VAL A 16 20.32 -6.20 -16.82
N PRO A 17 20.65 -5.57 -15.68
CA PRO A 17 21.06 -4.18 -15.67
C PRO A 17 22.31 -3.92 -16.51
N GLU A 18 23.27 -4.84 -16.51
CA GLU A 18 24.51 -4.71 -17.30
C GLU A 18 24.27 -4.96 -18.80
N GLU A 19 23.42 -5.89 -19.15
CA GLU A 19 23.01 -6.16 -20.54
C GLU A 19 22.28 -4.97 -21.15
N VAL A 20 21.32 -4.40 -20.43
CA VAL A 20 20.59 -3.20 -20.84
C VAL A 20 21.56 -2.04 -21.00
N LYS A 21 22.48 -1.83 -20.04
CA LYS A 21 23.51 -0.80 -20.12
C LYS A 21 24.40 -0.96 -21.34
N LYS A 22 24.91 -2.17 -21.60
CA LYS A 22 25.74 -2.47 -22.80
C LYS A 22 24.97 -2.19 -24.08
N TYR A 23 23.70 -2.62 -24.16
CA TYR A 23 22.87 -2.34 -25.31
C TYR A 23 22.69 -0.85 -25.55
N ILE A 24 22.34 -0.08 -24.52
CA ILE A 24 22.14 1.38 -24.61
C ILE A 24 23.43 2.06 -25.08
N LEU A 25 24.58 1.72 -24.49
CA LEU A 25 25.87 2.32 -24.85
C LEU A 25 26.34 1.93 -26.26
N SER A 26 25.86 0.84 -26.83
CA SER A 26 26.14 0.45 -28.21
C SER A 26 25.34 1.24 -29.24
N GLN A 27 24.33 2.00 -28.83
CA GLN A 27 23.53 2.83 -29.72
C GLN A 27 24.19 4.19 -29.95
N HIS A 28 24.22 4.63 -31.22
CA HIS A 28 24.67 5.97 -31.56
C HIS A 28 23.46 6.93 -31.52
N GLY A 29 23.60 8.03 -30.81
CA GLY A 29 22.58 9.09 -30.73
C GLY A 29 22.22 9.50 -29.31
N ASN A 30 21.26 10.42 -29.19
CA ASN A 30 20.76 10.87 -27.90
C ASN A 30 19.87 9.79 -27.25
N ILE A 31 20.15 9.51 -26.00
CA ILE A 31 19.41 8.54 -25.21
C ILE A 31 18.46 9.26 -24.30
N PHE A 32 17.19 8.88 -24.34
CA PHE A 32 16.16 9.35 -23.41
C PHE A 32 15.54 8.15 -22.71
N GLN A 33 15.59 8.16 -21.38
CA GLN A 33 15.06 7.10 -20.53
C GLN A 33 13.77 7.58 -19.87
N ILE A 34 12.72 6.76 -19.96
CA ILE A 34 11.45 6.99 -19.26
C ILE A 34 11.28 5.84 -18.25
N LEU A 35 11.20 6.20 -16.98
CA LEU A 35 10.90 5.28 -15.90
C LEU A 35 9.44 5.46 -15.49
N ASP A 36 8.58 4.58 -16.00
CA ASP A 36 7.18 4.53 -15.60
C ASP A 36 7.04 3.84 -14.23
N GLU A 37 6.06 4.26 -13.44
CA GLU A 37 5.84 3.80 -12.07
C GLU A 37 7.11 3.90 -11.19
N SER A 38 7.76 5.06 -11.21
CA SER A 38 9.01 5.31 -10.46
C SER A 38 8.90 5.07 -8.96
N SER A 39 7.68 5.08 -8.40
CA SER A 39 7.41 4.66 -7.01
C SER A 39 7.93 3.25 -6.69
N LYS A 40 8.20 2.42 -7.69
CA LYS A 40 8.79 1.07 -7.54
C LYS A 40 10.29 1.06 -7.22
N ILE A 41 11.00 2.17 -7.44
CA ILE A 41 12.41 2.32 -7.06
C ILE A 41 12.60 3.12 -5.77
N LYS A 42 11.53 3.33 -5.04
CA LYS A 42 11.57 4.06 -3.76
C LYS A 42 12.53 3.44 -2.74
N THR A 43 13.15 4.29 -1.95
CA THR A 43 13.89 3.89 -0.77
C THR A 43 12.93 3.69 0.39
N ASN A 44 13.10 2.61 1.13
CA ASN A 44 12.50 2.48 2.46
C ASN A 44 13.30 3.35 3.45
N GLU A 45 12.71 3.67 4.59
CA GLU A 45 13.41 4.42 5.63
C GLU A 45 14.77 3.78 5.93
N PRO A 46 15.88 4.57 5.91
CA PRO A 46 17.20 4.02 6.13
C PRO A 46 17.33 3.57 7.58
N CYS A 47 17.49 2.28 7.78
CA CYS A 47 18.01 1.69 9.01
C CYS A 47 19.33 0.98 8.69
N LYS A 48 20.18 0.71 9.71
CA LYS A 48 21.48 0.04 9.49
C LYS A 48 21.38 -1.30 8.75
N GLU A 49 20.20 -1.92 8.79
CA GLU A 49 19.92 -3.23 8.19
C GLU A 49 19.15 -3.13 6.85
N SER A 50 18.60 -1.96 6.49
CA SER A 50 17.84 -1.82 5.24
C SER A 50 18.77 -1.84 4.04
N LYS A 51 18.81 -2.98 3.37
CA LYS A 51 19.45 -3.08 2.04
C LYS A 51 18.51 -2.46 1.02
N LYS A 52 19.04 -1.57 0.16
CA LYS A 52 18.31 -1.10 -1.02
C LYS A 52 17.81 -2.29 -1.83
N SER A 53 16.59 -2.20 -2.35
CA SER A 53 16.05 -3.28 -3.17
C SER A 53 16.97 -3.54 -4.37
N LYS A 54 17.12 -4.80 -4.77
CA LYS A 54 17.91 -5.18 -5.95
C LYS A 54 17.42 -4.44 -7.21
N ARG A 55 16.11 -4.18 -7.32
CA ARG A 55 15.49 -3.41 -8.37
C ARG A 55 16.02 -1.96 -8.39
N THR A 56 15.94 -1.25 -7.28
CA THR A 56 16.45 0.12 -7.14
C THR A 56 17.94 0.20 -7.50
N GLN A 57 18.74 -0.74 -6.98
CA GLN A 57 20.17 -0.81 -7.32
C GLN A 57 20.41 -1.05 -8.81
N GLY A 58 19.63 -1.95 -9.43
CA GLY A 58 19.74 -2.26 -10.86
C GLY A 58 19.39 -1.06 -11.75
N VAL A 59 18.29 -0.39 -11.47
CA VAL A 59 17.86 0.80 -12.23
C VAL A 59 18.87 1.95 -12.07
N LYS A 60 19.41 2.16 -10.88
CA LYS A 60 20.42 3.21 -10.63
C LYS A 60 21.73 3.02 -11.38
N LYS A 61 22.04 1.84 -11.90
CA LYS A 61 23.19 1.65 -12.79
C LYS A 61 23.05 2.40 -14.12
N LEU A 62 21.83 2.82 -14.46
CA LEU A 62 21.52 3.57 -15.68
C LEU A 62 21.45 5.09 -15.46
N ASN A 63 21.54 5.59 -14.22
CA ASN A 63 21.30 7.00 -13.88
C ASN A 63 22.31 8.00 -14.46
N LYS A 64 23.43 7.52 -15.03
CA LYS A 64 24.46 8.38 -15.68
C LYS A 64 24.40 8.36 -17.21
N ILE A 65 23.34 7.77 -17.78
CA ILE A 65 23.24 7.59 -19.23
C ILE A 65 22.07 8.41 -19.77
N GLY A 66 22.38 9.41 -20.61
CA GLY A 66 21.38 10.22 -21.33
C GLY A 66 20.45 11.04 -20.43
N GLU A 67 19.42 11.58 -21.04
CA GLU A 67 18.36 12.32 -20.37
C GLU A 67 17.33 11.36 -19.76
N ARG A 68 16.71 11.79 -18.66
CA ARG A 68 15.81 10.93 -17.88
C ARG A 68 14.52 11.64 -17.54
N CYS A 69 13.43 10.86 -17.51
CA CYS A 69 12.12 11.26 -17.02
C CYS A 69 11.59 10.15 -16.10
N ILE A 70 10.91 10.54 -15.06
CA ILE A 70 10.18 9.62 -14.19
C ILE A 70 8.69 9.95 -14.22
N MET A 71 7.85 8.94 -14.17
CA MET A 71 6.39 9.07 -14.11
C MET A 71 5.85 8.20 -12.97
N THR A 72 4.91 8.71 -12.22
CA THR A 72 4.20 7.94 -11.19
C THR A 72 2.93 8.65 -10.75
N GLY A 73 1.89 7.88 -10.46
CA GLY A 73 0.67 8.39 -9.82
C GLY A 73 0.80 8.55 -8.30
N THR A 74 1.89 8.04 -7.67
CA THR A 74 2.08 8.02 -6.22
C THR A 74 3.54 8.26 -5.85
N PHE A 75 3.98 9.52 -5.94
CA PHE A 75 5.39 9.88 -5.78
C PHE A 75 5.95 9.55 -4.39
N MET A 76 5.23 9.92 -3.32
CA MET A 76 5.59 9.66 -1.93
C MET A 76 4.52 8.81 -1.24
N SER A 77 4.40 7.54 -1.62
CA SER A 77 3.28 6.67 -1.20
C SER A 77 3.29 6.25 0.27
N LYS A 78 4.43 6.33 0.96
CA LYS A 78 4.58 5.86 2.34
C LYS A 78 5.38 6.80 3.24
N SER A 79 6.27 7.60 2.69
CA SER A 79 7.17 8.48 3.46
C SER A 79 7.81 9.47 2.50
N PRO A 80 8.16 10.69 2.94
CA PRO A 80 8.97 11.63 2.17
C PRO A 80 10.28 11.01 1.66
N VAL A 81 10.83 10.05 2.40
CA VAL A 81 12.06 9.33 2.02
C VAL A 81 11.92 8.58 0.69
N ASN A 82 10.68 8.25 0.28
CA ASN A 82 10.45 7.61 -1.02
C ASN A 82 10.84 8.51 -2.22
N ALA A 83 10.88 9.82 -2.04
CA ALA A 83 11.32 10.75 -3.07
C ALA A 83 12.82 10.62 -3.37
N PHE A 84 13.64 10.26 -2.39
CA PHE A 84 15.09 10.32 -2.47
C PHE A 84 15.68 9.57 -3.67
N ASP A 85 15.43 8.26 -3.79
CA ASP A 85 16.00 7.47 -4.89
C ASP A 85 15.35 7.78 -6.25
N GLN A 86 14.12 8.25 -6.27
CA GLN A 86 13.44 8.66 -7.49
C GLN A 86 14.09 9.93 -8.07
N MET A 87 14.34 10.94 -7.22
CA MET A 87 15.00 12.18 -7.63
C MET A 87 16.48 11.98 -7.93
N ASP A 88 17.17 11.11 -7.19
CA ASP A 88 18.55 10.74 -7.44
C ASP A 88 18.73 9.94 -8.74
N TYR A 89 17.72 9.17 -9.17
CA TYR A 89 17.69 8.59 -10.51
C TYR A 89 17.51 9.67 -11.59
N LEU A 90 16.64 10.66 -11.37
CA LEU A 90 16.39 11.75 -12.32
C LEU A 90 17.65 12.60 -12.50
N LYS A 91 18.29 12.97 -11.40
CA LYS A 91 19.54 13.76 -11.37
C LYS A 91 20.44 13.25 -10.26
N ASP A 92 21.60 12.71 -10.62
CA ASP A 92 22.59 12.18 -9.67
C ASP A 92 22.98 13.26 -8.66
N GLY A 93 22.83 12.94 -7.35
CA GLY A 93 23.07 13.89 -6.26
C GLY A 93 22.05 15.04 -6.16
N PHE A 94 20.80 14.82 -6.57
CA PHE A 94 19.72 15.81 -6.43
C PHE A 94 19.58 16.30 -4.99
N PHE A 95 19.67 15.40 -4.02
CA PHE A 95 19.75 15.71 -2.59
C PHE A 95 21.19 15.50 -2.09
N PRO A 96 21.99 16.57 -2.00
CA PRO A 96 23.42 16.46 -1.68
C PRO A 96 23.71 16.00 -0.26
N GLU A 97 22.76 16.17 0.67
CA GLU A 97 22.87 15.80 2.08
C GLU A 97 22.95 14.30 2.35
N GLY A 98 22.63 13.47 1.36
CA GLY A 98 22.55 12.02 1.51
C GLY A 98 21.33 11.54 2.27
N ILE A 99 21.01 10.23 2.09
CA ILE A 99 19.74 9.65 2.54
C ILE A 99 19.48 9.75 4.05
N TYR A 100 20.52 9.66 4.89
CA TYR A 100 20.35 9.70 6.35
C TYR A 100 19.99 11.10 6.83
N ALA A 101 20.71 12.13 6.38
CA ALA A 101 20.43 13.51 6.73
C ALA A 101 19.08 13.96 6.15
N PHE A 102 18.79 13.58 4.89
CA PHE A 102 17.49 13.77 4.27
C PHE A 102 16.35 13.20 5.14
N ALA A 103 16.49 11.95 5.57
CA ALA A 103 15.47 11.32 6.38
C ALA A 103 15.33 11.94 7.78
N GLU A 104 16.40 12.46 8.39
CA GLU A 104 16.33 13.19 9.66
C GLU A 104 15.67 14.57 9.50
N HIS A 105 15.82 15.17 8.34
CA HIS A 105 15.23 16.48 8.04
C HIS A 105 13.72 16.41 7.84
N TYR A 106 13.21 15.30 7.24
CA TYR A 106 11.80 15.18 6.87
C TYR A 106 10.98 14.23 7.72
N VAL A 107 11.60 13.41 8.58
CA VAL A 107 10.89 12.37 9.36
C VAL A 107 11.27 12.45 10.83
N ILE A 108 10.27 12.52 11.71
CA ILE A 108 10.47 12.41 13.16
C ILE A 108 10.78 10.96 13.51
N ARG A 109 11.97 10.71 14.05
CA ARG A 109 12.46 9.37 14.35
C ARG A 109 12.84 9.21 15.81
N ARG A 110 12.46 8.08 16.37
CA ARG A 110 12.81 7.67 17.71
C ARG A 110 14.02 6.72 17.69
N ASN A 111 15.00 6.97 18.55
CA ASN A 111 16.06 6.00 18.85
C ASN A 111 15.56 4.99 19.89
N LEU A 112 15.49 3.70 19.53
CA LEU A 112 15.13 2.64 20.47
C LEU A 112 16.36 2.21 21.27
N PRO A 113 16.32 2.26 22.62
CA PRO A 113 17.48 1.87 23.46
C PRO A 113 17.89 0.40 23.31
N ALA A 114 16.93 -0.48 23.04
CA ALA A 114 17.13 -1.93 22.99
C ALA A 114 17.80 -2.45 21.71
N GLN A 115 17.77 -1.67 20.62
CA GLN A 115 18.39 -2.05 19.35
C GLN A 115 19.41 -1.00 18.94
N ARG A 116 20.69 -1.25 19.19
CA ARG A 116 21.76 -0.30 18.84
C ARG A 116 21.69 0.13 17.38
N GLY A 117 21.18 1.34 17.16
CA GLY A 117 21.12 2.02 15.86
C GLY A 117 19.85 1.79 15.04
N ALA A 118 18.82 1.12 15.55
CA ALA A 118 17.50 1.12 14.93
C ALA A 118 16.80 2.45 15.20
N ARG A 119 16.42 3.15 14.13
CA ARG A 119 15.61 4.36 14.20
C ARG A 119 14.25 4.04 13.60
N VAL A 120 13.20 4.27 14.35
CA VAL A 120 11.82 4.08 13.91
C VAL A 120 11.07 5.39 13.96
N THR A 121 10.12 5.56 13.08
CA THR A 121 9.20 6.70 13.07
C THR A 121 8.42 6.71 14.38
N ILE A 122 8.18 7.90 14.95
CA ILE A 122 7.43 8.03 16.20
C ILE A 122 5.98 7.51 16.02
N SER A 123 5.43 6.82 17.03
CA SER A 123 4.04 6.36 16.99
C SER A 123 3.08 7.50 17.32
N GLU A 124 1.82 7.39 16.90
CA GLU A 124 0.78 8.36 17.25
C GLU A 124 0.61 8.48 18.76
N ASP A 125 0.61 7.35 19.47
CA ASP A 125 0.48 7.32 20.92
C ASP A 125 1.65 8.04 21.62
N ASP A 126 2.89 7.79 21.20
CA ASP A 126 4.06 8.51 21.71
C ASP A 126 4.01 10.00 21.33
N TYR A 127 3.59 10.32 20.09
CA TYR A 127 3.40 11.69 19.64
C TYR A 127 2.43 12.45 20.54
N MET A 128 1.26 11.87 20.81
CA MET A 128 0.23 12.49 21.66
C MET A 128 0.66 12.58 23.14
N LYS A 129 1.39 11.58 23.66
CA LYS A 129 1.99 11.65 25.01
C LYS A 129 3.01 12.76 25.11
N ILE A 130 3.91 12.88 24.14
CA ILE A 130 4.93 13.93 24.06
C ILE A 130 4.23 15.29 23.98
N ARG A 131 3.31 15.47 23.05
CA ARG A 131 2.57 16.73 22.87
C ARG A 131 1.89 17.19 24.16
N ARG A 132 1.13 16.29 24.80
CA ARG A 132 0.46 16.60 26.08
C ARG A 132 1.46 17.06 27.15
N ARG A 133 2.60 16.37 27.26
CA ARG A 133 3.66 16.71 28.22
C ARG A 133 4.26 18.09 27.95
N LEU A 134 4.59 18.39 26.68
CA LEU A 134 5.17 19.66 26.27
C LEU A 134 4.18 20.83 26.45
N ILE A 135 2.92 20.66 26.04
CA ILE A 135 1.86 21.68 26.21
C ILE A 135 1.61 21.98 27.70
N ASN A 136 1.59 20.95 28.56
CA ASN A 136 1.42 21.18 30.00
C ASN A 136 2.63 21.91 30.61
N ALA A 137 3.84 21.59 30.16
CA ALA A 137 5.06 22.25 30.63
C ALA A 137 5.18 23.71 30.12
N SER A 138 4.65 24.04 28.94
CA SER A 138 4.68 25.40 28.39
C SER A 138 3.82 26.38 29.21
N LYS A 139 2.85 25.88 29.98
CA LYS A 139 2.00 26.68 30.88
C LYS A 139 2.71 27.09 32.21
N GLN A 140 3.88 26.52 32.47
CA GLN A 140 4.68 26.80 33.66
C GLN A 140 5.90 27.61 33.30
N ALA A 141 6.16 28.69 34.03
CA ALA A 141 7.32 29.55 33.78
C ALA A 141 8.64 28.73 33.83
N GLY A 142 9.38 28.67 32.70
CA GLY A 142 10.64 27.92 32.62
C GLY A 142 10.50 26.39 32.48
N GLY A 143 9.30 25.84 32.54
CA GLY A 143 9.09 24.37 32.51
C GLY A 143 9.33 23.71 31.15
N LEU A 144 9.08 24.43 30.06
CA LEU A 144 9.15 23.87 28.70
C LEU A 144 10.53 23.32 28.35
N MET A 145 11.60 24.08 28.62
CA MET A 145 12.96 23.64 28.27
C MET A 145 13.38 22.37 28.98
N GLY A 146 13.02 22.23 30.25
CA GLY A 146 13.26 21.00 31.03
C GLY A 146 12.47 19.82 30.48
N ALA A 147 11.21 20.04 30.10
CA ALA A 147 10.37 19.02 29.48
C ALA A 147 10.91 18.58 28.11
N MET A 148 11.34 19.51 27.24
CA MET A 148 11.96 19.21 25.96
C MET A 148 13.23 18.37 26.13
N ASN A 149 14.14 18.77 27.03
CA ASN A 149 15.35 18.02 27.28
C ASN A 149 15.06 16.59 27.75
N SER A 150 14.08 16.41 28.63
CA SER A 150 13.66 15.10 29.10
C SER A 150 13.04 14.25 27.99
N VAL A 151 12.21 14.83 27.12
CA VAL A 151 11.62 14.17 25.97
C VAL A 151 12.70 13.77 24.96
N CYS A 152 13.60 14.68 24.60
CA CYS A 152 14.71 14.40 23.68
C CYS A 152 15.57 13.25 24.21
N SER A 153 15.90 13.23 25.50
CA SER A 153 16.68 12.16 26.10
C SER A 153 15.97 10.81 26.12
N PHE A 154 14.67 10.80 26.44
CA PHE A 154 13.90 9.55 26.60
C PHE A 154 13.50 8.94 25.25
N TYR A 155 13.01 9.77 24.32
CA TYR A 155 12.52 9.29 23.03
C TYR A 155 13.58 9.32 21.93
N GLY A 156 14.74 9.96 22.15
CA GLY A 156 15.81 10.11 21.15
C GLY A 156 15.43 11.00 19.98
N ILE A 157 14.53 11.97 20.19
CA ILE A 157 14.10 12.95 19.17
C ILE A 157 14.80 14.31 19.38
N SER A 158 14.81 15.16 18.36
CA SER A 158 15.41 16.49 18.44
C SER A 158 14.49 17.51 19.14
N ARG A 159 15.04 18.70 19.46
CA ARG A 159 14.23 19.82 19.95
C ARG A 159 13.32 20.37 18.85
N ASP A 160 13.75 20.35 17.60
CA ASP A 160 12.92 20.74 16.47
C ASP A 160 11.74 19.83 16.31
N ASP A 161 11.93 18.50 16.52
CA ASP A 161 10.85 17.54 16.55
C ASP A 161 9.84 17.85 17.67
N CYS A 162 10.33 18.25 18.86
CA CYS A 162 9.46 18.67 19.95
C CYS A 162 8.63 19.92 19.57
N THR A 163 9.24 20.90 18.90
CA THR A 163 8.55 22.10 18.41
C THR A 163 7.47 21.73 17.40
N HIS A 164 7.82 20.92 16.40
CA HIS A 164 6.85 20.42 15.43
C HIS A 164 5.66 19.69 16.07
N ILE A 165 5.93 18.82 17.05
CA ILE A 165 4.87 18.08 17.79
C ILE A 165 3.96 19.03 18.58
N MET A 166 4.48 20.12 19.12
CA MET A 166 3.69 21.12 19.82
C MET A 166 2.77 21.92 18.89
N GLU A 167 3.30 22.32 17.74
CA GLU A 167 2.61 23.16 16.76
C GLU A 167 1.49 22.40 16.03
N ASN A 168 1.63 21.10 15.86
CA ASN A 168 0.69 20.27 15.11
C ASN A 168 -0.20 19.45 16.06
N GLU A 169 -1.52 19.70 16.03
CA GLU A 169 -2.49 19.01 16.89
C GLU A 169 -2.77 17.59 16.42
N LYS A 170 -2.80 17.39 15.10
CA LYS A 170 -2.96 16.09 14.50
C LYS A 170 -1.61 15.37 14.41
N TYR A 171 -1.63 14.04 14.51
CA TYR A 171 -0.45 13.23 14.30
C TYR A 171 0.15 13.47 12.91
N THR A 172 1.38 13.94 12.89
CA THR A 172 2.16 14.11 11.67
C THR A 172 3.63 13.78 11.96
N PRO A 173 4.09 12.56 11.62
CA PRO A 173 5.46 12.14 11.84
C PRO A 173 6.42 12.72 10.80
N TYR A 174 5.92 13.56 9.88
CA TYR A 174 6.68 14.22 8.82
C TYR A 174 6.68 15.72 9.05
N LYS A 175 7.83 16.32 8.77
CA LYS A 175 8.07 17.76 8.90
C LYS A 175 8.69 18.30 7.62
N ASN A 176 8.64 19.63 7.43
CA ASN A 176 9.26 20.33 6.31
C ASN A 176 8.79 19.84 4.91
N ILE A 177 7.54 19.38 4.80
CA ILE A 177 7.01 18.79 3.56
C ILE A 177 6.87 19.86 2.47
N ASP A 178 6.47 21.07 2.84
CA ASP A 178 6.35 22.20 1.90
C ASP A 178 7.71 22.58 1.30
N GLU A 179 8.77 22.62 2.13
CA GLU A 179 10.15 22.78 1.67
C GLU A 179 10.56 21.68 0.68
N LEU A 180 10.19 20.43 0.95
CA LEU A 180 10.48 19.33 0.04
C LEU A 180 9.82 19.55 -1.33
N TRP A 181 8.55 19.97 -1.33
CA TRP A 181 7.87 20.29 -2.58
C TRP A 181 8.46 21.47 -3.31
N GLU A 182 8.89 22.52 -2.60
CA GLU A 182 9.62 23.65 -3.20
C GLU A 182 10.92 23.18 -3.86
N ARG A 183 11.71 22.34 -3.19
CA ARG A 183 12.96 21.78 -3.72
C ARG A 183 12.77 20.93 -4.99
N ILE A 184 11.64 20.25 -5.11
CA ILE A 184 11.30 19.38 -6.23
C ILE A 184 10.55 20.15 -7.33
N GLY A 185 9.85 21.22 -6.99
CA GLY A 185 8.83 21.88 -7.80
C GLY A 185 9.29 22.26 -9.21
N ASP A 186 10.48 22.83 -9.37
CA ASP A 186 11.05 23.21 -10.68
C ASP A 186 11.30 22.01 -11.61
N THR A 187 11.33 20.79 -11.07
CA THR A 187 11.61 19.57 -11.82
C THR A 187 10.41 18.65 -11.97
N CYS A 188 9.29 18.99 -11.31
CA CYS A 188 8.06 18.20 -11.30
C CYS A 188 6.91 18.93 -11.98
N PHE A 189 6.18 18.18 -12.81
CA PHE A 189 4.87 18.57 -13.28
C PHE A 189 3.82 17.67 -12.59
N LYS A 190 2.91 18.28 -11.83
CA LYS A 190 1.83 17.60 -11.12
C LYS A 190 0.49 18.09 -11.67
N VAL A 191 -0.39 17.17 -12.04
CA VAL A 191 -1.78 17.47 -12.40
C VAL A 191 -2.66 16.98 -11.24
N GLU A 192 -3.38 17.90 -10.62
CA GLU A 192 -4.38 17.55 -9.61
C GLU A 192 -5.66 17.05 -10.30
N ARG A 193 -6.37 16.13 -9.63
CA ARG A 193 -7.59 15.54 -10.18
C ARG A 193 -8.73 16.54 -10.32
N GLU A 194 -8.75 17.56 -9.46
CA GLU A 194 -9.70 18.67 -9.48
C GLU A 194 -9.57 19.54 -10.73
N GLU A 195 -8.41 19.51 -11.36
CA GLU A 195 -8.13 20.24 -12.62
C GLU A 195 -8.63 19.50 -13.86
N THR A 196 -9.24 18.31 -13.69
CA THR A 196 -9.81 17.50 -14.76
C THR A 196 -11.34 17.39 -14.59
N PRO A 197 -12.13 18.35 -15.08
CA PRO A 197 -13.58 18.47 -14.80
C PRO A 197 -14.44 17.33 -15.36
N ASP A 198 -13.90 16.54 -16.28
CA ASP A 198 -14.64 15.49 -16.99
C ASP A 198 -14.54 14.09 -16.31
N ILE A 199 -13.95 14.01 -15.11
CA ILE A 199 -13.82 12.74 -14.42
C ILE A 199 -15.01 12.50 -13.48
N PRO A 200 -15.74 11.36 -13.59
CA PRO A 200 -16.92 11.09 -12.75
C PRO A 200 -16.60 11.07 -11.27
N SER A 201 -17.56 11.50 -10.47
CA SER A 201 -17.45 11.41 -9.02
C SER A 201 -17.44 9.95 -8.57
N LYS A 202 -16.71 9.66 -7.49
CA LYS A 202 -16.70 8.37 -6.81
C LYS A 202 -17.77 8.36 -5.74
N ILE A 203 -18.59 7.31 -5.72
CA ILE A 203 -19.54 7.05 -4.64
C ILE A 203 -19.03 5.85 -3.85
N TYR A 204 -18.69 6.07 -2.58
CA TYR A 204 -18.21 5.03 -1.70
C TYR A 204 -19.35 4.49 -0.83
N GLN A 205 -19.46 3.16 -0.78
CA GLN A 205 -20.40 2.43 0.07
C GLN A 205 -19.62 1.40 0.88
N THR A 206 -19.88 1.33 2.18
CA THR A 206 -19.29 0.30 3.05
C THR A 206 -20.41 -0.60 3.55
N TYR A 207 -20.26 -1.90 3.38
CA TYR A 207 -21.15 -2.91 3.92
C TYR A 207 -20.48 -3.58 5.10
N ASP A 208 -21.13 -3.46 6.27
CA ASP A 208 -20.67 -4.06 7.52
C ASP A 208 -21.01 -5.52 7.57
N VAL A 209 -19.99 -6.36 7.61
CA VAL A 209 -20.11 -7.81 7.71
C VAL A 209 -20.00 -8.23 9.18
N GLN A 210 -21.04 -8.88 9.71
CA GLN A 210 -20.98 -9.38 11.08
C GLN A 210 -20.30 -10.76 11.10
N LEU A 211 -19.31 -10.92 11.98
CA LEU A 211 -18.67 -12.22 12.19
C LEU A 211 -19.68 -13.21 12.78
N THR A 212 -19.65 -14.47 12.34
CA THR A 212 -20.35 -15.57 13.00
C THR A 212 -19.78 -15.82 14.40
N GLU A 213 -20.52 -16.51 15.26
CA GLU A 213 -20.03 -16.87 16.60
C GLU A 213 -18.76 -17.74 16.54
N GLU A 214 -18.63 -18.59 15.52
CA GLU A 214 -17.42 -19.38 15.26
C GLU A 214 -16.23 -18.49 14.92
N GLN A 215 -16.41 -17.53 14.01
CA GLN A 215 -15.37 -16.55 13.66
C GLN A 215 -14.98 -15.68 14.85
N LYS A 216 -15.95 -15.17 15.62
CA LYS A 216 -15.69 -14.36 16.83
C LYS A 216 -14.83 -15.13 17.83
N LYS A 217 -15.16 -16.40 18.09
CA LYS A 217 -14.40 -17.24 19.00
C LYS A 217 -12.95 -17.39 18.55
N LEU A 218 -12.71 -17.73 17.28
CA LEU A 218 -11.36 -17.88 16.73
C LEU A 218 -10.59 -16.54 16.75
N TYR A 219 -11.27 -15.44 16.42
CA TYR A 219 -10.68 -14.10 16.42
C TYR A 219 -10.22 -13.67 17.80
N LEU A 220 -11.07 -13.85 18.82
CA LEU A 220 -10.76 -13.52 20.21
C LEU A 220 -9.64 -14.40 20.78
N GLN A 221 -9.68 -15.70 20.51
CA GLN A 221 -8.59 -16.60 20.91
C GLN A 221 -7.24 -16.14 20.35
N LEU A 222 -7.22 -15.80 19.06
CA LEU A 222 -5.99 -15.32 18.41
C LEU A 222 -5.54 -13.94 18.95
N GLN A 223 -6.50 -13.09 19.30
CA GLN A 223 -6.21 -11.75 19.84
C GLN A 223 -5.63 -11.81 21.27
N GLU A 224 -6.17 -12.68 22.12
CA GLU A 224 -5.77 -12.76 23.53
C GLU A 224 -4.51 -13.59 23.74
N MET A 225 -4.38 -14.70 23.01
CA MET A 225 -3.34 -15.70 23.25
C MET A 225 -2.30 -15.80 22.14
N HIS A 226 -2.47 -15.06 21.02
CA HIS A 226 -1.70 -15.21 19.79
C HIS A 226 -1.68 -16.64 19.24
N CYS A 227 -2.69 -17.44 19.61
CA CYS A 227 -2.86 -18.80 19.14
C CYS A 227 -4.35 -19.19 19.08
N THR A 228 -4.63 -20.21 18.29
CA THR A 228 -5.87 -20.99 18.35
C THR A 228 -5.50 -22.44 18.66
N ASN A 229 -6.46 -23.36 18.69
CA ASN A 229 -6.17 -24.77 18.87
C ASN A 229 -5.24 -25.34 17.78
N ASN A 230 -5.19 -24.70 16.62
CA ASN A 230 -4.57 -25.23 15.41
C ASN A 230 -3.40 -24.39 14.87
N ILE A 231 -3.10 -23.25 15.48
CA ILE A 231 -1.98 -22.38 15.06
C ILE A 231 -1.47 -21.52 16.21
N THR A 232 -0.14 -21.31 16.26
CA THR A 232 0.51 -20.36 17.15
C THR A 232 1.27 -19.32 16.32
N VAL A 233 1.12 -18.03 16.64
CA VAL A 233 1.68 -16.94 15.86
C VAL A 233 2.54 -16.02 16.74
N ASN A 234 3.83 -15.96 16.41
CA ASN A 234 4.82 -15.14 17.14
C ASN A 234 5.24 -13.87 16.37
N ASN A 235 4.67 -13.61 15.20
CA ASN A 235 5.01 -12.47 14.35
C ASN A 235 3.77 -11.63 14.05
N GLY A 236 3.82 -10.32 14.36
CA GLY A 236 2.69 -9.41 14.21
C GLY A 236 2.13 -9.33 12.78
N LEU A 237 2.99 -9.40 11.75
CA LEU A 237 2.52 -9.41 10.36
C LEU A 237 1.75 -10.70 10.04
N ILE A 238 2.27 -11.85 10.49
CA ILE A 238 1.59 -13.14 10.31
C ILE A 238 0.28 -13.13 11.09
N LEU A 239 0.28 -12.63 12.32
CA LEU A 239 -0.91 -12.51 13.15
C LEU A 239 -2.03 -11.74 12.43
N TYR A 240 -1.69 -10.60 11.83
CA TYR A 240 -2.64 -9.86 11.03
C TYR A 240 -3.20 -10.66 9.85
N LEU A 241 -2.34 -11.38 9.12
CA LEU A 241 -2.79 -12.22 8.02
C LEU A 241 -3.80 -13.29 8.49
N ARG A 242 -3.60 -13.85 9.70
CA ARG A 242 -4.52 -14.82 10.30
C ARG A 242 -5.85 -14.18 10.73
N PHE A 243 -5.82 -12.95 11.26
CA PHE A 243 -7.05 -12.20 11.50
C PHE A 243 -7.85 -11.99 10.22
N GLN A 244 -7.20 -11.62 9.12
CA GLN A 244 -7.88 -11.52 7.83
C GLN A 244 -8.42 -12.86 7.33
N ASP A 245 -7.68 -13.97 7.51
CA ASP A 245 -8.14 -15.28 7.11
C ASP A 245 -9.46 -15.63 7.85
N ILE A 246 -9.55 -15.36 9.17
CA ILE A 246 -10.77 -15.57 9.96
C ILE A 246 -11.90 -14.64 9.48
N CYS A 247 -11.65 -13.35 9.26
CA CYS A 247 -12.63 -12.41 8.71
C CYS A 247 -13.16 -12.86 7.33
N ASN A 248 -12.34 -13.52 6.55
CA ASN A 248 -12.68 -14.05 5.24
C ASN A 248 -13.38 -15.43 5.28
N GLY A 249 -13.69 -15.95 6.47
CA GLY A 249 -14.43 -17.21 6.66
C GLY A 249 -13.57 -18.47 6.62
N TYR A 250 -12.30 -18.38 7.04
CA TYR A 250 -11.41 -19.53 7.13
C TYR A 250 -10.80 -19.67 8.51
N GLU A 251 -10.64 -20.92 8.95
CA GLU A 251 -9.77 -21.25 10.06
C GLU A 251 -8.36 -21.55 9.53
N PRO A 252 -7.32 -20.80 9.96
CA PRO A 252 -5.96 -21.12 9.62
C PRO A 252 -5.45 -22.27 10.49
N VAL A 253 -4.95 -23.35 9.85
CA VAL A 253 -4.45 -24.56 10.50
C VAL A 253 -3.02 -24.82 10.06
N GLU A 254 -2.10 -25.02 11.00
CA GLU A 254 -0.73 -25.47 10.70
C GLU A 254 -0.75 -26.94 10.31
N THR A 255 -0.03 -27.25 9.22
CA THR A 255 0.16 -28.62 8.74
C THR A 255 1.54 -29.13 9.16
N GLU A 256 1.73 -30.45 9.12
CA GLU A 256 3.04 -31.07 9.38
C GLU A 256 4.06 -30.77 8.27
N GLU A 257 3.61 -30.32 7.10
CA GLU A 257 4.48 -29.99 5.98
C GLU A 257 5.24 -28.67 6.22
N LEU A 258 6.51 -28.66 5.89
CA LEU A 258 7.34 -27.47 5.94
C LEU A 258 7.44 -26.80 4.56
N ASN A 259 7.51 -25.48 4.56
CA ASN A 259 7.82 -24.69 3.37
C ASN A 259 9.34 -24.67 3.12
N GLU A 260 9.80 -24.05 2.03
CA GLU A 260 11.22 -23.92 1.66
C GLU A 260 12.09 -23.21 2.73
N ASN A 261 11.46 -22.47 3.63
CA ASN A 261 12.12 -21.75 4.73
C ASN A 261 12.08 -22.52 6.05
N GLY A 262 11.63 -23.78 6.07
CA GLY A 262 11.52 -24.62 7.26
C GLY A 262 10.39 -24.24 8.24
N GLN A 263 9.40 -23.47 7.78
CA GLN A 263 8.21 -23.12 8.57
C GLN A 263 7.05 -24.03 8.18
N HIS A 264 6.19 -24.35 9.12
CA HIS A 264 4.97 -25.09 8.86
C HIS A 264 4.10 -24.38 7.82
N LYS A 265 3.60 -25.13 6.85
CA LYS A 265 2.59 -24.62 5.92
C LYS A 265 1.30 -24.40 6.68
N VAL A 266 0.53 -23.41 6.24
CA VAL A 266 -0.79 -23.12 6.80
C VAL A 266 -1.85 -23.39 5.74
N GLU A 267 -2.78 -24.25 6.07
CA GLU A 267 -3.98 -24.52 5.30
C GLU A 267 -5.13 -23.65 5.80
N LEU A 268 -5.98 -23.20 4.88
CA LEU A 268 -7.17 -22.42 5.19
C LEU A 268 -8.40 -23.33 5.06
N ILE A 269 -8.97 -23.71 6.19
CA ILE A 269 -10.16 -24.56 6.24
C ILE A 269 -11.41 -23.67 6.18
N PRO A 270 -12.30 -23.85 5.19
CA PRO A 270 -13.52 -23.05 5.12
C PRO A 270 -14.41 -23.29 6.34
N LEU A 271 -14.89 -22.23 6.95
CA LEU A 271 -15.92 -22.29 8.00
C LEU A 271 -17.29 -22.59 7.36
N LYS A 272 -18.23 -23.12 8.18
CA LYS A 272 -19.55 -23.53 7.68
C LYS A 272 -20.34 -22.41 7.03
N VAL A 273 -20.20 -21.20 7.54
CA VAL A 273 -20.89 -19.99 7.06
C VAL A 273 -19.85 -18.92 6.76
N ASN A 274 -20.01 -18.26 5.62
CA ASN A 274 -19.16 -17.14 5.23
C ASN A 274 -20.02 -15.91 4.91
N PRO A 275 -20.32 -15.08 5.91
CA PRO A 275 -21.21 -13.92 5.74
C PRO A 275 -20.70 -12.92 4.69
N LYS A 276 -19.37 -12.81 4.52
CA LYS A 276 -18.78 -11.92 3.51
C LYS A 276 -19.12 -12.36 2.09
N LEU A 277 -19.07 -13.65 1.82
CA LEU A 277 -19.49 -14.20 0.53
C LEU A 277 -21.02 -14.13 0.33
N ASP A 278 -21.80 -14.27 1.40
CA ASP A 278 -23.25 -14.14 1.32
C ASP A 278 -23.65 -12.71 0.93
N ILE A 279 -23.09 -11.69 1.57
CA ILE A 279 -23.30 -10.27 1.22
C ILE A 279 -22.80 -9.95 -0.19
N MET A 280 -21.64 -10.49 -0.59
CA MET A 280 -21.14 -10.34 -1.96
C MET A 280 -22.16 -10.84 -2.99
N GLU A 281 -22.76 -12.02 -2.76
CA GLU A 281 -23.78 -12.57 -3.65
C GLU A 281 -25.02 -11.69 -3.71
N GLU A 282 -25.52 -11.22 -2.57
CA GLU A 282 -26.68 -10.31 -2.50
C GLU A 282 -26.42 -9.01 -3.29
N ILE A 283 -25.22 -8.43 -3.18
CA ILE A 283 -24.85 -7.23 -3.92
C ILE A 283 -24.79 -7.52 -5.42
N VAL A 284 -24.16 -8.62 -5.85
CA VAL A 284 -24.08 -9.00 -7.26
C VAL A 284 -25.47 -9.23 -7.84
N GLU A 285 -26.38 -9.85 -7.08
CA GLU A 285 -27.75 -10.03 -7.48
C GLU A 285 -28.50 -8.70 -7.60
N SER A 286 -28.31 -7.78 -6.66
CA SER A 286 -28.99 -6.47 -6.63
C SER A 286 -28.61 -5.53 -7.78
N ILE A 287 -27.41 -5.64 -8.33
CA ILE A 287 -26.96 -4.80 -9.46
C ILE A 287 -27.48 -5.30 -10.82
N GLY A 288 -28.14 -6.46 -10.86
CA GLY A 288 -28.71 -7.05 -12.08
C GLY A 288 -27.65 -7.37 -13.13
N ASP A 289 -27.88 -6.99 -14.38
CA ASP A 289 -27.00 -7.33 -15.51
C ASP A 289 -25.78 -6.42 -15.65
N LYS A 290 -25.56 -5.48 -14.73
CA LYS A 290 -24.41 -4.56 -14.78
C LYS A 290 -23.09 -5.27 -14.51
N GLN A 291 -22.03 -4.79 -15.15
CA GLN A 291 -20.69 -5.34 -14.93
C GLN A 291 -20.08 -4.85 -13.62
N ILE A 292 -19.37 -5.76 -12.95
CA ILE A 292 -18.67 -5.49 -11.70
C ILE A 292 -17.25 -6.07 -11.71
N VAL A 293 -16.29 -5.27 -11.19
CA VAL A 293 -14.92 -5.72 -10.87
C VAL A 293 -14.84 -6.00 -9.38
N ILE A 294 -14.49 -7.22 -8.99
CA ILE A 294 -14.32 -7.60 -7.59
C ILE A 294 -12.82 -7.76 -7.27
N TRP A 295 -12.30 -6.82 -6.52
CA TRP A 295 -10.92 -6.78 -6.06
C TRP A 295 -10.75 -7.63 -4.80
N CYS A 296 -9.74 -8.49 -4.79
CA CYS A 296 -9.46 -9.34 -3.63
C CYS A 296 -7.95 -9.55 -3.47
N SER A 297 -7.41 -9.26 -2.28
CA SER A 297 -5.99 -9.49 -1.97
C SER A 297 -5.67 -10.96 -1.65
N ARG A 298 -6.70 -11.78 -1.36
CA ARG A 298 -6.57 -13.17 -0.93
C ARG A 298 -7.00 -14.14 -2.02
N THR A 299 -6.03 -14.87 -2.59
CA THR A 299 -6.28 -15.78 -3.71
C THR A 299 -7.31 -16.87 -3.37
N ARG A 300 -7.29 -17.45 -2.15
CA ARG A 300 -8.25 -18.48 -1.75
C ARG A 300 -9.68 -17.92 -1.79
N LEU A 301 -9.92 -16.80 -1.12
CA LEU A 301 -11.24 -16.14 -1.09
C LEU A 301 -11.72 -15.78 -2.50
N LEU A 302 -10.81 -15.31 -3.37
CA LEU A 302 -11.12 -14.94 -4.75
C LEU A 302 -11.70 -16.13 -5.53
N TYR A 303 -11.06 -17.30 -5.44
CA TYR A 303 -11.54 -18.49 -6.15
C TYR A 303 -12.82 -19.09 -5.53
N ASP A 304 -12.97 -19.07 -4.21
CA ASP A 304 -14.18 -19.54 -3.55
C ASP A 304 -15.38 -18.62 -3.86
N ALA A 305 -15.16 -17.30 -3.91
CA ALA A 305 -16.14 -16.32 -4.36
C ALA A 305 -16.59 -16.56 -5.81
N LYS A 306 -15.61 -16.80 -6.72
CA LYS A 306 -15.92 -17.15 -8.10
C LYS A 306 -16.74 -18.43 -8.19
N ALA A 307 -16.35 -19.49 -7.50
CA ALA A 307 -17.05 -20.77 -7.52
C ALA A 307 -18.51 -20.63 -7.07
N ARG A 308 -18.78 -19.80 -6.06
CA ARG A 308 -20.17 -19.52 -5.59
C ARG A 308 -21.01 -18.82 -6.66
N LEU A 309 -20.46 -17.80 -7.34
CA LEU A 309 -21.20 -17.10 -8.39
C LEU A 309 -21.35 -17.97 -9.65
N ASP A 310 -20.34 -18.76 -10.02
CA ASP A 310 -20.47 -19.74 -11.11
C ASP A 310 -21.60 -20.73 -10.86
N ALA A 311 -21.73 -21.24 -9.62
CA ALA A 311 -22.81 -22.17 -9.21
C ALA A 311 -24.21 -21.53 -9.33
N LYS A 312 -24.31 -20.21 -9.23
CA LYS A 312 -25.54 -19.44 -9.45
C LYS A 312 -25.78 -19.06 -10.93
N GLY A 313 -24.87 -19.45 -11.83
CA GLY A 313 -24.99 -19.22 -13.27
C GLY A 313 -24.45 -17.89 -13.78
N TYR A 314 -23.76 -17.11 -12.93
CA TYR A 314 -23.09 -15.89 -13.37
C TYR A 314 -21.90 -16.21 -14.28
N LYS A 315 -21.66 -15.36 -15.29
CA LYS A 315 -20.49 -15.48 -16.16
C LYS A 315 -19.31 -14.77 -15.50
N CYS A 316 -18.41 -15.54 -14.89
CA CYS A 316 -17.31 -15.02 -14.12
C CYS A 316 -15.94 -15.25 -14.80
N GLY A 317 -15.04 -14.27 -14.70
CA GLY A 317 -13.63 -14.38 -15.09
C GLY A 317 -12.69 -14.11 -13.93
N VAL A 318 -11.41 -14.45 -14.09
CA VAL A 318 -10.36 -14.19 -13.10
C VAL A 318 -9.14 -13.56 -13.76
N TYR A 319 -8.67 -12.47 -13.16
CA TYR A 319 -7.40 -11.86 -13.52
C TYR A 319 -6.43 -11.92 -12.33
N ASP A 320 -5.60 -12.95 -12.30
CA ASP A 320 -4.55 -13.12 -11.30
C ASP A 320 -3.27 -13.75 -11.91
N GLY A 321 -2.20 -13.85 -11.12
CA GLY A 321 -0.93 -14.43 -11.57
C GLY A 321 -0.97 -15.95 -11.79
N LYS A 322 -1.98 -16.67 -11.29
CA LYS A 322 -2.12 -18.13 -11.43
C LYS A 322 -2.95 -18.53 -12.62
N ASN A 323 -3.90 -17.69 -13.05
CA ASN A 323 -4.76 -17.98 -14.19
C ASN A 323 -4.02 -17.83 -15.52
N LYS A 324 -3.76 -18.93 -16.21
CA LYS A 324 -3.14 -18.95 -17.54
C LYS A 324 -4.03 -18.33 -18.62
N ASN A 325 -5.33 -18.23 -18.40
CA ASN A 325 -6.32 -17.66 -19.32
C ASN A 325 -6.72 -16.22 -18.97
N ARG A 326 -6.04 -15.58 -18.03
CA ARG A 326 -6.40 -14.24 -17.51
C ARG A 326 -6.61 -13.20 -18.61
N GLU A 327 -5.82 -13.21 -19.67
CA GLU A 327 -5.95 -12.26 -20.79
C GLU A 327 -7.25 -12.51 -21.58
N LYS A 328 -7.65 -13.79 -21.76
CA LYS A 328 -8.93 -14.15 -22.39
C LYS A 328 -10.12 -13.70 -21.56
N ASP A 329 -10.05 -13.89 -20.23
CA ASP A 329 -11.10 -13.46 -19.30
C ASP A 329 -11.21 -11.93 -19.30
N TYR A 330 -10.08 -11.23 -19.31
CA TYR A 330 -10.03 -9.78 -19.42
C TYR A 330 -10.66 -9.26 -20.72
N GLU A 331 -10.26 -9.81 -21.87
CA GLU A 331 -10.87 -9.45 -23.15
C GLU A 331 -12.37 -9.78 -23.21
N ALA A 332 -12.78 -10.90 -22.63
CA ALA A 332 -14.20 -11.29 -22.57
C ALA A 332 -15.01 -10.32 -21.72
N PHE A 333 -14.45 -9.84 -20.60
CA PHE A 333 -15.01 -8.79 -19.79
C PHE A 333 -15.14 -7.48 -20.57
N GLY A 334 -14.08 -7.05 -21.23
CA GLY A 334 -14.06 -5.87 -22.08
C GLY A 334 -15.09 -5.90 -23.23
N LYS A 335 -15.46 -7.10 -23.72
CA LYS A 335 -16.48 -7.33 -24.76
C LYS A 335 -17.89 -7.53 -24.18
N GLY A 336 -18.08 -7.39 -22.85
CA GLY A 336 -19.38 -7.60 -22.18
C GLY A 336 -19.85 -9.06 -22.13
N LYS A 337 -18.96 -10.03 -22.40
CA LYS A 337 -19.30 -11.47 -22.37
C LYS A 337 -19.22 -12.06 -20.96
N ILE A 338 -18.48 -11.41 -20.08
CA ILE A 338 -18.34 -11.72 -18.64
C ILE A 338 -18.93 -10.56 -17.87
N GLN A 339 -19.78 -10.87 -16.91
CA GLN A 339 -20.44 -9.89 -16.04
C GLN A 339 -19.57 -9.57 -14.81
N VAL A 340 -18.98 -10.58 -14.19
CA VAL A 340 -18.20 -10.45 -12.98
C VAL A 340 -16.75 -10.82 -13.24
N ILE A 341 -15.81 -9.92 -12.99
CA ILE A 341 -14.40 -10.27 -13.06
C ILE A 341 -13.74 -10.12 -11.69
N PHE A 342 -13.13 -11.20 -11.22
CA PHE A 342 -12.35 -11.21 -9.99
C PHE A 342 -10.90 -10.85 -10.28
N VAL A 343 -10.36 -9.89 -9.55
CA VAL A 343 -9.01 -9.37 -9.79
C VAL A 343 -8.19 -9.41 -8.52
N ASN A 344 -7.02 -10.03 -8.58
CA ASN A 344 -6.07 -9.91 -7.48
C ASN A 344 -5.42 -8.52 -7.51
N GLN A 345 -5.48 -7.77 -6.39
CA GLN A 345 -5.00 -6.39 -6.31
C GLN A 345 -3.54 -6.23 -6.74
N ALA A 346 -2.67 -7.15 -6.36
CA ALA A 346 -1.25 -7.10 -6.73
C ALA A 346 -1.00 -7.34 -8.23
N SER A 347 -1.88 -8.10 -8.91
CA SER A 347 -1.75 -8.46 -10.32
C SER A 347 -2.49 -7.50 -11.25
N GLY A 348 -3.56 -6.87 -10.78
CA GLY A 348 -4.46 -6.02 -11.58
C GLY A 348 -4.00 -4.57 -11.71
N GLY A 349 -2.82 -4.21 -11.18
CA GLY A 349 -2.38 -2.82 -11.07
C GLY A 349 -1.89 -2.16 -12.36
N TYR A 350 -1.62 -2.91 -13.46
CA TYR A 350 -0.89 -2.35 -14.60
C TYR A 350 -1.54 -2.64 -15.95
N GLY A 351 -1.73 -1.58 -16.76
CA GLY A 351 -2.05 -1.70 -18.19
C GLY A 351 -3.45 -2.21 -18.55
N LEU A 352 -4.41 -2.20 -17.63
CA LEU A 352 -5.75 -2.76 -17.82
C LEU A 352 -6.80 -1.64 -17.90
N ASP A 353 -7.25 -1.31 -19.09
CA ASP A 353 -8.17 -0.18 -19.31
C ASP A 353 -9.65 -0.60 -19.47
N ASP A 354 -9.95 -1.86 -19.80
CA ASP A 354 -11.34 -2.33 -19.98
C ASP A 354 -12.16 -2.38 -18.67
N PHE A 355 -11.51 -2.33 -17.51
CA PHE A 355 -12.22 -2.28 -16.22
C PHE A 355 -13.04 -0.99 -16.05
N GLN A 356 -12.74 0.07 -16.81
CA GLN A 356 -13.54 1.29 -16.84
C GLN A 356 -14.99 1.06 -17.29
N LYS A 357 -15.28 -0.05 -17.99
CA LYS A 357 -16.63 -0.42 -18.42
C LYS A 357 -17.54 -0.85 -17.28
N ALA A 358 -16.97 -1.28 -16.16
CA ALA A 358 -17.74 -1.65 -14.98
C ALA A 358 -18.32 -0.42 -14.28
N ASP A 359 -19.59 -0.47 -13.92
CA ASP A 359 -20.24 0.55 -13.10
C ASP A 359 -19.83 0.44 -11.63
N TYR A 360 -19.52 -0.78 -11.18
CA TYR A 360 -19.24 -1.15 -9.81
C TYR A 360 -17.82 -1.73 -9.65
N ALA A 361 -17.17 -1.33 -8.59
CA ALA A 361 -15.93 -1.91 -8.10
C ALA A 361 -16.12 -2.34 -6.64
N MET A 362 -16.03 -3.63 -6.35
CA MET A 362 -16.16 -4.15 -4.99
C MET A 362 -14.79 -4.56 -4.46
N PHE A 363 -14.47 -4.19 -3.24
CA PHE A 363 -13.29 -4.65 -2.50
C PHE A 363 -13.74 -5.71 -1.49
N LEU A 364 -13.65 -6.97 -1.92
CA LEU A 364 -14.03 -8.12 -1.11
C LEU A 364 -13.06 -8.35 0.05
N CYS A 365 -11.78 -8.12 -0.18
CA CYS A 365 -10.73 -8.11 0.84
C CYS A 365 -9.61 -7.19 0.37
N SER A 366 -9.38 -6.10 1.09
CA SER A 366 -8.35 -5.12 0.78
C SER A 366 -6.98 -5.51 1.34
N SER A 367 -5.91 -5.19 0.58
CA SER A 367 -4.56 -5.13 1.12
C SER A 367 -4.35 -3.82 1.88
N TYR A 368 -3.29 -3.73 2.69
CA TYR A 368 -2.89 -2.47 3.35
C TYR A 368 -2.23 -1.46 2.41
N SER A 369 -2.08 -1.78 1.13
CA SER A 369 -1.37 -0.92 0.20
C SER A 369 -2.30 0.17 -0.33
N VAL A 370 -2.13 1.39 0.14
CA VAL A 370 -2.79 2.59 -0.40
C VAL A 370 -2.51 2.72 -1.90
N GLU A 371 -1.28 2.41 -2.34
CA GLU A 371 -0.90 2.42 -3.74
C GLU A 371 -1.72 1.42 -4.58
N GLU A 372 -1.86 0.17 -4.11
CA GLU A 372 -2.69 -0.83 -4.79
C GLU A 372 -4.17 -0.43 -4.82
N ARG A 373 -4.66 0.20 -3.75
CA ARG A 373 -6.04 0.72 -3.69
C ARG A 373 -6.26 1.83 -4.71
N ILE A 374 -5.40 2.83 -4.75
CA ILE A 374 -5.47 3.96 -5.69
C ILE A 374 -5.38 3.45 -7.12
N GLN A 375 -4.49 2.50 -7.41
CA GLN A 375 -4.35 1.90 -8.72
C GLN A 375 -5.62 1.14 -9.13
N ALA A 376 -6.16 0.29 -8.24
CA ALA A 376 -7.38 -0.46 -8.49
C ALA A 376 -8.57 0.47 -8.81
N GLU A 377 -8.76 1.52 -8.02
CA GLU A 377 -9.79 2.53 -8.28
C GLU A 377 -9.54 3.29 -9.58
N GLY A 378 -8.28 3.61 -9.88
CA GLY A 378 -7.89 4.28 -11.11
C GLY A 378 -8.19 3.46 -12.36
N ARG A 379 -8.15 2.12 -12.29
CA ARG A 379 -8.49 1.23 -13.43
C ARG A 379 -9.96 1.25 -13.79
N THR A 380 -10.82 1.45 -12.81
CA THR A 380 -12.28 1.54 -13.06
C THR A 380 -12.74 2.95 -13.40
N ARG A 381 -11.88 3.98 -13.29
CA ARG A 381 -12.21 5.39 -13.46
C ARG A 381 -11.43 6.06 -14.61
N ARG A 382 -11.08 5.37 -15.68
CA ARG A 382 -10.40 5.93 -16.84
C ARG A 382 -11.38 6.30 -17.95
N GLY A 383 -11.00 7.29 -18.79
CA GLY A 383 -11.75 7.69 -20.00
C GLY A 383 -12.86 8.72 -19.76
N GLU A 384 -13.53 9.13 -20.83
CA GLU A 384 -14.70 10.03 -20.81
C GLU A 384 -15.92 9.28 -20.28
N ILE A 385 -16.06 9.20 -18.97
CA ILE A 385 -17.18 8.52 -18.34
C ILE A 385 -18.13 9.56 -17.79
N LYS A 386 -19.37 9.57 -18.28
CA LYS A 386 -20.43 10.50 -17.88
C LYS A 386 -21.20 10.08 -16.62
N GLU A 387 -20.96 8.89 -16.11
CA GLU A 387 -21.72 8.30 -14.99
C GLU A 387 -20.87 8.15 -13.72
N HIS A 388 -21.54 8.11 -12.56
CA HIS A 388 -20.90 7.86 -11.28
C HIS A 388 -20.33 6.44 -11.21
N LYS A 389 -19.20 6.27 -10.52
CA LYS A 389 -18.62 4.95 -10.21
C LYS A 389 -18.83 4.61 -8.74
N TYR A 390 -19.36 3.42 -8.51
CA TYR A 390 -19.65 2.92 -7.17
C TYR A 390 -18.50 2.03 -6.68
N TYR A 391 -17.95 2.39 -5.52
CA TYR A 391 -16.88 1.67 -4.85
C TYR A 391 -17.43 1.07 -3.57
N ILE A 392 -17.48 -0.25 -3.50
CA ILE A 392 -18.11 -1.01 -2.42
C ILE A 392 -17.03 -1.69 -1.60
N ASP A 393 -16.94 -1.39 -0.32
CA ASP A 393 -16.05 -2.06 0.63
C ASP A 393 -16.86 -3.04 1.49
N LEU A 394 -16.47 -4.31 1.53
CA LEU A 394 -16.98 -5.29 2.49
C LEU A 394 -16.01 -5.39 3.67
N THR A 395 -16.48 -5.05 4.87
CA THR A 395 -15.64 -4.91 6.06
C THR A 395 -16.25 -5.64 7.24
N CYS A 396 -15.49 -6.50 7.89
CA CYS A 396 -15.92 -7.11 9.15
C CYS A 396 -15.78 -6.10 10.30
N THR A 397 -16.92 -5.67 10.83
CA THR A 397 -17.00 -4.64 11.87
C THR A 397 -16.36 -5.09 13.18
N GLY A 398 -15.61 -4.16 13.82
CA GLY A 398 -14.92 -4.43 15.09
C GLY A 398 -13.66 -5.28 14.95
N THR A 399 -13.10 -5.38 13.74
CA THR A 399 -11.91 -6.20 13.46
C THR A 399 -10.74 -5.38 12.90
N CYS A 400 -9.66 -6.07 12.54
CA CYS A 400 -8.52 -5.48 11.85
C CYS A 400 -8.91 -4.83 10.51
N GLU A 401 -10.01 -5.26 9.86
CA GLU A 401 -10.44 -4.73 8.57
C GLU A 401 -10.96 -3.30 8.65
N ASP A 402 -11.65 -2.91 9.73
CA ASP A 402 -12.06 -1.51 9.95
C ASP A 402 -10.86 -0.56 9.97
N ARG A 403 -9.78 -1.02 10.61
CA ARG A 403 -8.53 -0.27 10.67
C ARG A 403 -7.90 -0.13 9.28
N VAL A 404 -7.93 -1.21 8.47
CA VAL A 404 -7.44 -1.18 7.08
C VAL A 404 -8.20 -0.16 6.26
N VAL A 405 -9.53 -0.24 6.24
CA VAL A 405 -10.36 0.67 5.44
C VAL A 405 -10.17 2.12 5.89
N SER A 406 -10.14 2.37 7.20
CA SER A 406 -9.89 3.71 7.76
C SER A 406 -8.51 4.24 7.36
N ALA A 407 -7.48 3.41 7.41
CA ALA A 407 -6.14 3.80 7.03
C ALA A 407 -5.99 4.00 5.52
N LEU A 408 -6.66 3.17 4.69
CA LEU A 408 -6.70 3.37 3.24
C LEU A 408 -7.38 4.69 2.87
N LYS A 409 -8.50 5.05 3.51
CA LYS A 409 -9.18 6.33 3.31
C LYS A 409 -8.28 7.51 3.68
N ARG A 410 -7.65 7.48 4.85
CA ARG A 410 -6.67 8.51 5.28
C ARG A 410 -5.48 8.60 4.31
N GLY A 411 -4.92 7.45 3.92
CA GLY A 411 -3.79 7.41 2.98
C GLY A 411 -4.14 7.96 1.59
N GLN A 412 -5.37 7.79 1.13
CA GLN A 412 -5.85 8.40 -0.12
C GLN A 412 -5.97 9.92 0.01
N GLU A 413 -6.49 10.42 1.12
CA GLU A 413 -6.55 11.85 1.42
C GLU A 413 -5.16 12.46 1.48
N LEU A 414 -4.21 11.78 2.11
CA LEU A 414 -2.83 12.24 2.24
C LEU A 414 -2.07 12.23 0.91
N VAL A 415 -2.30 11.25 0.05
CA VAL A 415 -1.73 11.25 -1.31
C VAL A 415 -2.29 12.42 -2.13
N SER A 416 -3.57 12.76 -1.97
CA SER A 416 -4.19 13.89 -2.65
C SER A 416 -3.68 15.24 -2.13
N THR A 417 -3.37 15.35 -0.83
CA THR A 417 -2.83 16.57 -0.20
C THR A 417 -1.29 16.66 -0.25
N GLY A 418 -0.61 15.66 -0.82
CA GLY A 418 0.86 15.62 -0.87
C GLY A 418 1.54 15.13 0.40
N THR A 419 0.78 14.78 1.44
CA THR A 419 1.28 14.19 2.69
C THR A 419 1.05 12.68 2.70
N THR A 420 1.91 11.93 3.39
CA THR A 420 1.87 10.46 3.43
C THR A 420 1.73 9.96 4.86
N ASP A 421 0.89 8.94 5.07
CA ASP A 421 0.68 8.34 6.38
C ASP A 421 1.39 6.98 6.49
N VAL A 422 2.16 6.79 7.58
CA VAL A 422 2.97 5.59 7.86
C VAL A 422 2.32 4.71 8.92
N GLU A 423 1.17 5.07 9.46
CA GLU A 423 0.55 4.34 10.58
C GLU A 423 0.25 2.86 10.33
N LEU A 424 0.21 2.42 9.07
CA LEU A 424 -0.14 1.05 8.70
C LEU A 424 0.82 -0.05 9.20
N TYR A 425 2.06 0.29 9.55
CA TYR A 425 3.06 -0.70 9.95
C TYR A 425 3.26 -0.84 11.46
N LYS A 426 2.64 0.01 12.28
CA LYS A 426 2.88 0.05 13.73
C LYS A 426 1.92 -0.76 14.58
N TYR A 427 0.80 -1.18 14.02
CA TYR A 427 -0.20 -1.99 14.75
C TYR A 427 0.16 -3.47 14.87
N TYR A 428 1.31 -3.90 14.35
CA TYR A 428 1.71 -5.32 14.31
C TYR A 428 2.92 -5.65 15.17
N GLY A 429 3.36 -4.75 16.02
CA GLY A 429 4.56 -4.88 16.85
C GLY A 429 4.33 -4.71 18.36
N GLU A 430 3.07 -4.71 18.82
CA GLU A 430 2.73 -4.82 20.25
C GLU A 430 1.93 -6.06 20.53
#